data_e9003c4cc717c628b6072e5d25d5930c
#
_entry.id   e9003c4cc717c628b6072e5d25d5930c
#
_cell.length_a   1.000
_cell.length_b   1.000
_cell.length_c   1.000
_cell.angle_alpha   90.00
_cell.angle_beta   90.00
_cell.angle_gamma   90.00
#
_symmetry.space_group_name_H-M   'P 1'
#
loop_
_entity.id
_entity.type
_entity.pdbx_description
1 polymer ?
#
loop_
_entity_poly.entity_id
_entity_poly.type
_entity_poly.pdbx_seq_one_letter_code
_entity_poly.pdbx_strand_id
1 'polypeptide(L)'
;AFLSARAGRPSARRVVMASSATSTPPRTIRLSSGTDMPLVGLGTWQAPRGVVGAAVADALRLGYRHIDCAAAYANETEVGAALREAFASGTATRDGVFVTSKLWNDRRRPDDVRDGLAQTLEDLQLEYVDLYLIHWPVVWKRGTLMQDDARASIAECWAAMEGLVRDGKARAIGVSNFNQDELAALLSTATIAPAVNQIELHPRLPQKELVAFCQSKGIAVTAYSPLARGSGVLDHPAMAEVAARRGVSTAQAALRWNVERDVVVIPKSVTPSRIAANADIFAFEWDERDTEAVARVEDGVSTATSPWSTSGPIGARNRWIKPIIQLLLWPVFLVARVDVQKMGRKGFLSWAWSAK
;
A
#
# COMPACT_ATOMS: atom_id res chain seq x y z
N ALA A 1 42.47 66.30 -14.01
CA ALA A 1 41.10 65.98 -14.24
C ALA A 1 41.01 64.50 -14.72
N PHE A 2 40.69 63.58 -13.84
CA PHE A 2 40.40 62.18 -14.20
C PHE A 2 38.93 61.93 -13.92
N LEU A 3 38.17 61.69 -14.97
CA LEU A 3 36.77 61.19 -14.94
C LEU A 3 36.79 59.70 -14.76
N SER A 4 36.28 59.20 -13.64
CA SER A 4 36.01 57.76 -13.37
C SER A 4 34.61 57.44 -13.84
N ALA A 5 34.51 56.63 -14.90
CA ALA A 5 33.26 56.05 -15.35
C ALA A 5 32.91 54.81 -14.51
N ARG A 6 31.81 54.86 -13.75
CA ARG A 6 31.23 53.68 -13.07
C ARG A 6 30.42 52.86 -14.07
N ALA A 7 30.91 51.66 -14.36
CA ALA A 7 30.17 50.69 -15.11
C ALA A 7 29.03 50.05 -14.23
N GLY A 8 27.78 50.21 -14.66
CA GLY A 8 26.63 49.62 -14.04
C GLY A 8 26.59 48.09 -14.32
N ARG A 9 26.44 47.28 -13.27
CA ARG A 9 26.21 45.84 -13.38
C ARG A 9 24.79 45.57 -13.92
N PRO A 10 24.61 44.65 -14.91
CA PRO A 10 23.29 44.28 -15.35
C PRO A 10 22.57 43.46 -14.26
N SER A 11 21.36 43.86 -13.95
CA SER A 11 20.40 43.14 -13.09
C SER A 11 20.05 41.82 -13.71
N ALA A 12 20.37 40.70 -13.02
CA ALA A 12 19.94 39.36 -13.40
C ALA A 12 18.42 39.28 -13.24
N ARG A 13 17.69 39.29 -14.34
CA ARG A 13 16.27 38.92 -14.38
C ARG A 13 16.14 37.46 -13.98
N ARG A 14 15.56 37.22 -12.81
CA ARG A 14 15.13 35.90 -12.35
C ARG A 14 13.98 35.44 -13.25
N VAL A 15 14.28 34.55 -14.21
CA VAL A 15 13.28 33.88 -14.99
C VAL A 15 12.56 32.91 -14.04
N VAL A 16 11.39 33.32 -13.55
CA VAL A 16 10.46 32.42 -12.89
C VAL A 16 9.85 31.57 -13.99
N MET A 17 10.37 30.37 -14.19
CA MET A 17 9.71 29.36 -15.00
C MET A 17 8.44 28.93 -14.25
N ALA A 18 7.32 29.50 -14.62
CA ALA A 18 6.01 28.96 -14.28
C ALA A 18 5.82 27.70 -15.11
N SER A 19 6.19 26.55 -14.54
CA SER A 19 5.83 25.24 -15.07
C SER A 19 4.34 25.04 -14.79
N SER A 20 3.48 25.44 -15.70
CA SER A 20 2.13 24.93 -15.81
C SER A 20 2.22 23.54 -16.43
N ALA A 21 2.68 22.55 -15.68
CA ALA A 21 2.49 21.17 -16.02
C ALA A 21 0.99 20.90 -15.90
N THR A 22 0.27 20.92 -17.02
CA THR A 22 -1.05 20.29 -17.14
C THR A 22 -0.82 18.79 -16.98
N SER A 23 -0.85 18.32 -15.71
CA SER A 23 -0.73 16.91 -15.42
C SER A 23 -1.97 16.21 -16.00
N THR A 24 -1.76 15.33 -16.95
CA THR A 24 -2.80 14.38 -17.41
C THR A 24 -3.38 13.72 -16.16
N PRO A 25 -4.72 13.66 -16.02
CA PRO A 25 -5.34 13.02 -14.87
C PRO A 25 -4.84 11.57 -14.77
N PRO A 26 -4.65 11.04 -13.54
CA PRO A 26 -4.19 9.68 -13.35
C PRO A 26 -5.18 8.69 -13.97
N ARG A 27 -4.66 7.62 -14.60
CA ARG A 27 -5.52 6.51 -15.02
C ARG A 27 -6.10 5.83 -13.78
N THR A 28 -7.38 5.51 -13.82
CA THR A 28 -8.14 4.97 -12.67
C THR A 28 -8.83 3.66 -13.03
N ILE A 29 -9.18 2.88 -12.00
CA ILE A 29 -10.14 1.80 -12.07
C ILE A 29 -11.38 2.19 -11.27
N ARG A 30 -12.57 1.89 -11.80
CA ARG A 30 -13.85 2.14 -11.11
C ARG A 30 -14.11 1.04 -10.11
N LEU A 31 -14.19 1.37 -8.83
CA LEU A 31 -14.56 0.42 -7.77
C LEU A 31 -16.08 0.17 -7.75
N SER A 32 -16.49 -0.97 -7.20
CA SER A 32 -17.91 -1.31 -6.96
C SER A 32 -18.64 -0.30 -6.06
N SER A 33 -17.91 0.43 -5.22
CA SER A 33 -18.43 1.54 -4.41
C SER A 33 -18.79 2.79 -5.22
N GLY A 34 -18.44 2.85 -6.51
CA GLY A 34 -18.60 4.03 -7.34
C GLY A 34 -17.46 5.06 -7.20
N THR A 35 -16.37 4.73 -6.51
CA THR A 35 -15.19 5.60 -6.38
C THR A 35 -14.13 5.23 -7.45
N ASP A 36 -13.46 6.23 -8.02
CA ASP A 36 -12.36 6.02 -8.95
C ASP A 36 -11.03 5.92 -8.18
N MET A 37 -10.33 4.78 -8.33
CA MET A 37 -9.06 4.49 -7.68
C MET A 37 -7.92 4.62 -8.68
N PRO A 38 -6.90 5.47 -8.46
CA PRO A 38 -5.74 5.56 -9.35
C PRO A 38 -4.97 4.25 -9.43
N LEU A 39 -4.60 3.84 -10.67
CA LEU A 39 -3.90 2.59 -10.94
C LEU A 39 -2.47 2.54 -10.38
N VAL A 40 -1.87 3.71 -10.10
CA VAL A 40 -0.54 3.80 -9.50
C VAL A 40 -0.63 4.58 -8.20
N GLY A 41 -0.23 3.97 -7.11
CA GLY A 41 -0.14 4.59 -5.79
C GLY A 41 1.27 4.50 -5.20
N LEU A 42 1.54 5.32 -4.18
CA LEU A 42 2.76 5.21 -3.38
C LEU A 42 2.49 4.33 -2.16
N GLY A 43 3.21 3.21 -2.03
CA GLY A 43 3.26 2.41 -0.81
C GLY A 43 4.14 3.07 0.25
N THR A 44 3.73 3.00 1.53
CA THR A 44 4.47 3.59 2.66
C THR A 44 5.10 2.55 3.60
N TRP A 45 4.89 1.26 3.34
CA TRP A 45 5.42 0.19 4.18
C TRP A 45 6.96 0.18 4.22
N GLN A 46 7.53 0.02 5.42
CA GLN A 46 8.99 0.05 5.65
C GLN A 46 9.69 1.33 5.15
N ALA A 47 8.98 2.42 4.97
CA ALA A 47 9.66 3.71 4.82
C ALA A 47 10.23 4.13 6.19
N PRO A 48 11.52 4.52 6.27
CA PRO A 48 12.13 4.91 7.52
C PRO A 48 11.42 6.11 8.15
N ARG A 49 11.45 6.18 9.49
CA ARG A 49 10.95 7.35 10.23
C ARG A 49 11.72 8.60 9.80
N GLY A 50 11.04 9.74 9.73
CA GLY A 50 11.61 11.01 9.27
C GLY A 50 11.79 11.12 7.75
N VAL A 51 11.47 10.04 6.99
CA VAL A 51 11.69 10.01 5.53
C VAL A 51 10.38 9.84 4.75
N VAL A 52 9.37 9.15 5.34
CA VAL A 52 8.12 8.86 4.63
C VAL A 52 7.34 10.12 4.25
N GLY A 53 7.34 11.14 5.12
CA GLY A 53 6.67 12.41 4.83
C GLY A 53 7.25 13.11 3.60
N ALA A 54 8.59 13.15 3.46
CA ALA A 54 9.24 13.70 2.28
C ALA A 54 8.91 12.90 1.01
N ALA A 55 8.87 11.56 1.09
CA ALA A 55 8.51 10.71 -0.04
C ALA A 55 7.06 10.94 -0.50
N VAL A 56 6.12 11.12 0.44
CA VAL A 56 4.72 11.46 0.14
C VAL A 56 4.62 12.84 -0.51
N ALA A 57 5.33 13.85 0.01
CA ALA A 57 5.35 15.18 -0.57
C ALA A 57 5.92 15.17 -2.00
N ASP A 58 7.01 14.42 -2.25
CA ASP A 58 7.58 14.23 -3.57
C ASP A 58 6.59 13.54 -4.53
N ALA A 59 5.94 12.48 -4.08
CA ALA A 59 4.96 11.77 -4.88
C ALA A 59 3.79 12.68 -5.30
N LEU A 60 3.23 13.45 -4.37
CA LEU A 60 2.13 14.37 -4.66
C LEU A 60 2.55 15.49 -5.64
N ARG A 61 3.77 16.02 -5.51
CA ARG A 61 4.33 16.99 -6.47
C ARG A 61 4.55 16.38 -7.85
N LEU A 62 4.90 15.10 -7.92
CA LEU A 62 5.07 14.34 -9.16
C LEU A 62 3.74 13.85 -9.76
N GLY A 63 2.59 14.20 -9.18
CA GLY A 63 1.29 13.86 -9.73
C GLY A 63 0.67 12.57 -9.21
N TYR A 64 1.27 11.88 -8.24
CA TYR A 64 0.58 10.79 -7.55
C TYR A 64 -0.71 11.30 -6.89
N ARG A 65 -1.75 10.48 -6.98
CA ARG A 65 -3.06 10.76 -6.38
C ARG A 65 -3.60 9.55 -5.61
N HIS A 66 -2.73 8.60 -5.25
CA HIS A 66 -3.05 7.46 -4.39
C HIS A 66 -1.89 7.19 -3.42
N ILE A 67 -2.21 7.19 -2.12
CA ILE A 67 -1.26 6.90 -1.03
C ILE A 67 -1.79 5.70 -0.25
N ASP A 68 -0.98 4.63 -0.15
CA ASP A 68 -1.31 3.41 0.60
C ASP A 68 -0.61 3.39 1.95
N CYS A 69 -1.40 3.41 3.01
CA CYS A 69 -0.99 3.44 4.41
C CYS A 69 -1.45 2.17 5.14
N ALA A 70 -1.07 2.02 6.38
CA ALA A 70 -1.68 1.11 7.35
C ALA A 70 -1.30 1.51 8.77
N ALA A 71 -2.21 1.34 9.70
CA ALA A 71 -1.94 1.55 11.12
C ALA A 71 -0.74 0.72 11.63
N ALA A 72 -0.52 -0.48 11.04
CA ALA A 72 0.59 -1.35 11.40
C ALA A 72 1.97 -0.81 10.95
N TYR A 73 2.03 0.14 10.02
CA TYR A 73 3.31 0.70 9.55
C TYR A 73 3.90 1.71 10.52
N ALA A 74 3.11 2.17 11.48
CA ALA A 74 3.50 3.11 12.54
C ALA A 74 4.09 4.45 12.01
N ASN A 75 3.69 4.86 10.80
CA ASN A 75 4.15 6.08 10.14
C ASN A 75 3.01 6.99 9.62
N GLU A 76 1.74 6.66 9.93
CA GLU A 76 0.58 7.44 9.47
C GLU A 76 0.62 8.91 9.91
N THR A 77 1.18 9.22 11.07
CA THR A 77 1.32 10.62 11.56
C THR A 77 2.22 11.47 10.64
N GLU A 78 3.33 10.89 10.13
CA GLU A 78 4.21 11.59 9.19
C GLU A 78 3.55 11.74 7.81
N VAL A 79 2.81 10.71 7.36
CA VAL A 79 2.03 10.76 6.13
C VAL A 79 0.95 11.84 6.24
N GLY A 80 0.22 11.89 7.37
CA GLY A 80 -0.81 12.89 7.63
C GLY A 80 -0.28 14.32 7.60
N ALA A 81 0.89 14.54 8.20
CA ALA A 81 1.54 15.85 8.15
C ALA A 81 1.87 16.30 6.72
N ALA A 82 2.37 15.36 5.89
CA ALA A 82 2.68 15.63 4.48
C ALA A 82 1.42 15.88 3.63
N LEU A 83 0.33 15.13 3.87
CA LEU A 83 -0.97 15.35 3.22
C LEU A 83 -1.53 16.72 3.58
N ARG A 84 -1.54 17.09 4.86
CA ARG A 84 -2.00 18.40 5.32
C ARG A 84 -1.22 19.55 4.66
N GLU A 85 0.09 19.44 4.59
CA GLU A 85 0.93 20.45 3.94
C GLU A 85 0.65 20.55 2.45
N ALA A 86 0.48 19.41 1.77
CA ALA A 86 0.14 19.37 0.34
C ALA A 86 -1.23 20.01 0.07
N PHE A 87 -2.22 19.80 0.94
CA PHE A 87 -3.54 20.43 0.83
C PHE A 87 -3.46 21.94 1.12
N ALA A 88 -2.73 22.35 2.15
CA ALA A 88 -2.58 23.76 2.51
C ALA A 88 -1.81 24.56 1.44
N SER A 89 -0.84 23.95 0.78
CA SER A 89 -0.06 24.57 -0.31
C SER A 89 -0.74 24.54 -1.67
N GLY A 90 -1.88 23.85 -1.82
CA GLY A 90 -2.55 23.66 -3.10
C GLY A 90 -1.84 22.68 -4.06
N THR A 91 -0.85 21.93 -3.60
CA THR A 91 -0.20 20.86 -4.38
C THR A 91 -1.18 19.77 -4.76
N ALA A 92 -2.15 19.50 -3.87
CA ALA A 92 -3.28 18.60 -4.09
C ALA A 92 -4.49 19.09 -3.30
N THR A 93 -5.67 18.52 -3.58
CA THR A 93 -6.88 18.71 -2.75
C THR A 93 -7.22 17.41 -2.05
N ARG A 94 -7.95 17.43 -0.93
CA ARG A 94 -8.35 16.20 -0.22
C ARG A 94 -9.16 15.27 -1.15
N ASP A 95 -10.10 15.81 -1.89
CA ASP A 95 -10.94 15.05 -2.84
C ASP A 95 -10.16 14.54 -4.06
N GLY A 96 -9.03 15.17 -4.37
CA GLY A 96 -8.14 14.76 -5.46
C GLY A 96 -7.13 13.70 -5.08
N VAL A 97 -7.07 13.25 -3.81
CA VAL A 97 -6.13 12.22 -3.33
C VAL A 97 -6.88 11.04 -2.74
N PHE A 98 -6.68 9.87 -3.32
CA PHE A 98 -7.18 8.60 -2.83
C PHE A 98 -6.27 8.08 -1.71
N VAL A 99 -6.76 7.95 -0.50
CA VAL A 99 -6.00 7.47 0.66
C VAL A 99 -6.55 6.12 1.10
N THR A 100 -5.68 5.10 1.08
CA THR A 100 -5.95 3.77 1.62
C THR A 100 -5.31 3.62 2.99
N SER A 101 -6.04 3.05 3.96
CA SER A 101 -5.45 2.53 5.18
C SER A 101 -6.04 1.17 5.56
N LYS A 102 -5.51 0.54 6.63
CA LYS A 102 -5.80 -0.85 6.96
C LYS A 102 -5.99 -1.06 8.46
N LEU A 103 -7.05 -1.78 8.80
CA LEU A 103 -7.37 -2.22 10.15
C LEU A 103 -6.45 -3.37 10.56
N TRP A 104 -5.73 -3.20 11.68
CA TRP A 104 -4.81 -4.23 12.15
C TRP A 104 -5.53 -5.40 12.81
N ASN A 105 -4.84 -6.52 12.94
CA ASN A 105 -5.40 -7.83 13.32
C ASN A 105 -5.95 -7.89 14.76
N ASP A 106 -5.52 -7.00 15.63
CA ASP A 106 -5.96 -6.91 17.03
C ASP A 106 -7.17 -5.98 17.27
N ARG A 107 -7.78 -5.46 16.18
CA ARG A 107 -8.90 -4.52 16.20
C ARG A 107 -10.12 -5.08 15.46
N ARG A 108 -10.49 -6.34 15.71
CA ARG A 108 -11.51 -7.04 14.92
C ARG A 108 -12.90 -7.08 15.54
N ARG A 109 -13.04 -6.69 16.81
CA ARG A 109 -14.37 -6.55 17.42
C ARG A 109 -15.05 -5.29 16.88
N PRO A 110 -16.39 -5.26 16.81
CA PRO A 110 -17.11 -4.13 16.24
C PRO A 110 -16.69 -2.76 16.79
N ASP A 111 -16.55 -2.63 18.11
CA ASP A 111 -16.11 -1.38 18.74
C ASP A 111 -14.63 -1.07 18.42
N ASP A 112 -13.76 -2.08 18.41
CA ASP A 112 -12.35 -1.93 18.07
C ASP A 112 -12.16 -1.50 16.59
N VAL A 113 -13.08 -1.86 15.68
CA VAL A 113 -13.06 -1.43 14.27
C VAL A 113 -13.25 0.08 14.17
N ARG A 114 -14.22 0.63 14.89
CA ARG A 114 -14.48 2.08 14.94
C ARG A 114 -13.31 2.84 15.57
N ASP A 115 -12.82 2.37 16.69
CA ASP A 115 -11.64 2.94 17.37
C ASP A 115 -10.40 2.88 16.48
N GLY A 116 -10.23 1.78 15.72
CA GLY A 116 -9.12 1.59 14.80
C GLY A 116 -9.10 2.62 13.67
N LEU A 117 -10.26 2.88 13.07
CA LEU A 117 -10.36 3.91 12.05
C LEU A 117 -10.26 5.32 12.65
N ALA A 118 -10.86 5.59 13.80
CA ALA A 118 -10.76 6.89 14.47
C ALA A 118 -9.29 7.26 14.73
N GLN A 119 -8.47 6.31 15.23
CA GLN A 119 -7.05 6.53 15.41
C GLN A 119 -6.30 6.77 14.09
N THR A 120 -6.62 5.99 13.05
CA THR A 120 -6.05 6.19 11.70
C THR A 120 -6.39 7.58 11.16
N LEU A 121 -7.63 8.04 11.31
CA LEU A 121 -8.06 9.37 10.86
C LEU A 121 -7.36 10.50 11.64
N GLU A 122 -7.18 10.34 12.94
CA GLU A 122 -6.40 11.26 13.77
C GLU A 122 -4.93 11.32 13.31
N ASP A 123 -4.28 10.15 13.14
CA ASP A 123 -2.89 10.07 12.72
C ASP A 123 -2.68 10.64 11.31
N LEU A 124 -3.58 10.36 10.37
CA LEU A 124 -3.55 10.89 9.00
C LEU A 124 -4.07 12.34 8.90
N GLN A 125 -4.68 12.89 9.96
CA GLN A 125 -5.31 14.21 9.99
C GLN A 125 -6.39 14.38 8.90
N LEU A 126 -7.23 13.36 8.76
CA LEU A 126 -8.30 13.29 7.75
C LEU A 126 -9.66 13.08 8.42
N GLU A 127 -10.73 13.51 7.75
CA GLU A 127 -12.11 13.26 8.19
C GLU A 127 -12.63 11.90 7.75
N TYR A 128 -12.11 11.37 6.64
CA TYR A 128 -12.43 10.07 6.05
C TYR A 128 -11.22 9.49 5.30
N VAL A 129 -11.24 8.17 5.03
CA VAL A 129 -10.36 7.51 4.06
C VAL A 129 -11.17 7.10 2.83
N ASP A 130 -10.51 7.00 1.67
CA ASP A 130 -11.16 6.56 0.44
C ASP A 130 -11.34 5.04 0.43
N LEU A 131 -10.41 4.30 1.03
CA LEU A 131 -10.48 2.86 1.15
C LEU A 131 -9.95 2.40 2.51
N TYR A 132 -10.74 1.58 3.21
CA TYR A 132 -10.29 0.96 4.46
C TYR A 132 -10.31 -0.56 4.34
N LEU A 133 -9.18 -1.22 4.60
CA LEU A 133 -9.01 -2.65 4.39
C LEU A 133 -8.89 -3.43 5.70
N ILE A 134 -9.47 -4.62 5.75
CA ILE A 134 -9.02 -5.66 6.70
C ILE A 134 -7.63 -6.10 6.26
N HIS A 135 -6.59 -5.92 7.12
CA HIS A 135 -5.19 -6.10 6.71
C HIS A 135 -4.81 -7.57 6.45
N TRP A 136 -5.34 -8.52 7.26
CA TRP A 136 -5.13 -9.96 7.11
C TRP A 136 -6.39 -10.73 7.54
N PRO A 137 -6.65 -11.93 7.00
CA PRO A 137 -7.80 -12.77 7.40
C PRO A 137 -7.60 -13.47 8.75
N VAL A 138 -7.04 -12.77 9.73
CA VAL A 138 -6.77 -13.28 11.07
C VAL A 138 -7.32 -12.35 12.14
N VAL A 139 -7.72 -12.92 13.26
CA VAL A 139 -8.29 -12.18 14.39
C VAL A 139 -7.44 -12.44 15.62
N TRP A 140 -6.84 -11.37 16.17
CA TRP A 140 -6.03 -11.47 17.37
C TRP A 140 -6.70 -10.78 18.55
N LYS A 141 -6.44 -11.34 19.73
CA LYS A 141 -6.85 -10.73 20.98
C LYS A 141 -6.07 -9.44 21.22
N ARG A 142 -6.78 -8.35 21.47
CA ARG A 142 -6.17 -7.03 21.73
C ARG A 142 -5.21 -7.09 22.91
N GLY A 143 -4.06 -6.44 22.78
CA GLY A 143 -3.01 -6.39 23.82
C GLY A 143 -2.23 -7.68 23.99
N THR A 144 -2.34 -8.63 23.08
CA THR A 144 -1.56 -9.87 23.09
C THR A 144 -0.68 -9.99 21.85
N LEU A 145 0.38 -10.79 21.96
CA LEU A 145 1.21 -11.12 20.80
C LEU A 145 0.59 -12.30 20.07
N MET A 146 -0.15 -11.99 18.96
CA MET A 146 -0.65 -13.00 18.00
C MET A 146 -1.50 -14.13 18.58
N GLN A 147 -2.14 -13.90 19.73
CA GLN A 147 -3.12 -14.84 20.27
C GLN A 147 -4.43 -14.70 19.52
N ASP A 148 -4.97 -15.82 19.03
CA ASP A 148 -6.25 -15.82 18.34
C ASP A 148 -7.38 -15.41 19.32
N ASP A 149 -8.30 -14.56 18.85
CA ASP A 149 -9.50 -14.18 19.61
C ASP A 149 -10.71 -14.94 19.07
N ALA A 150 -11.06 -16.04 19.73
CA ALA A 150 -12.24 -16.84 19.38
C ALA A 150 -13.59 -16.12 19.60
N ARG A 151 -13.57 -14.91 20.20
CA ARG A 151 -14.78 -14.12 20.47
C ARG A 151 -15.10 -13.09 19.40
N ALA A 152 -14.34 -13.07 18.30
CA ALA A 152 -14.57 -12.18 17.18
C ALA A 152 -14.38 -12.95 15.88
N SER A 153 -15.24 -12.71 14.90
CA SER A 153 -15.18 -13.31 13.58
C SER A 153 -14.90 -12.26 12.50
N ILE A 154 -14.47 -12.74 11.34
CA ILE A 154 -14.31 -11.86 10.16
C ILE A 154 -15.67 -11.29 9.74
N ALA A 155 -16.76 -12.07 9.83
CA ALA A 155 -18.10 -11.61 9.47
C ALA A 155 -18.58 -10.45 10.38
N GLU A 156 -18.42 -10.56 11.70
CA GLU A 156 -18.76 -9.46 12.64
C GLU A 156 -17.87 -8.23 12.41
N CYS A 157 -16.58 -8.44 12.16
CA CYS A 157 -15.66 -7.36 11.80
C CYS A 157 -16.12 -6.68 10.51
N TRP A 158 -16.53 -7.46 9.50
CA TRP A 158 -17.02 -6.91 8.24
C TRP A 158 -18.29 -6.09 8.39
N ALA A 159 -19.26 -6.57 9.15
CA ALA A 159 -20.48 -5.82 9.45
C ALA A 159 -20.18 -4.46 10.12
N ALA A 160 -19.14 -4.41 10.97
CA ALA A 160 -18.67 -3.16 11.54
C ALA A 160 -17.97 -2.26 10.51
N MET A 161 -17.20 -2.84 9.58
CA MET A 161 -16.61 -2.10 8.45
C MET A 161 -17.69 -1.47 7.56
N GLU A 162 -18.77 -2.21 7.27
CA GLU A 162 -19.92 -1.66 6.54
C GLU A 162 -20.56 -0.47 7.28
N GLY A 163 -20.55 -0.48 8.61
CA GLY A 163 -20.95 0.66 9.44
C GLY A 163 -20.12 1.91 9.15
N LEU A 164 -18.81 1.78 8.94
CA LEU A 164 -17.93 2.91 8.62
C LEU A 164 -18.27 3.58 7.29
N VAL A 165 -18.80 2.82 6.32
CA VAL A 165 -19.28 3.36 5.05
C VAL A 165 -20.55 4.17 5.28
N ARG A 166 -21.52 3.61 6.03
CA ARG A 166 -22.77 4.30 6.38
C ARG A 166 -22.53 5.60 7.17
N ASP A 167 -21.50 5.60 8.02
CA ASP A 167 -21.09 6.75 8.83
C ASP A 167 -20.25 7.78 8.03
N GLY A 168 -19.96 7.51 6.73
CA GLY A 168 -19.17 8.38 5.87
C GLY A 168 -17.68 8.47 6.25
N LYS A 169 -17.17 7.55 7.09
CA LYS A 169 -15.77 7.54 7.54
C LYS A 169 -14.84 6.76 6.59
N ALA A 170 -15.41 5.91 5.73
CA ALA A 170 -14.73 5.27 4.61
C ALA A 170 -15.62 5.33 3.37
N ARG A 171 -15.08 5.74 2.22
CA ARG A 171 -15.83 5.77 0.93
C ARG A 171 -16.00 4.37 0.35
N ALA A 172 -15.01 3.50 0.58
CA ALA A 172 -15.03 2.10 0.20
C ALA A 172 -14.38 1.25 1.30
N ILE A 173 -14.77 -0.01 1.37
CA ILE A 173 -14.16 -1.01 2.25
C ILE A 173 -13.69 -2.20 1.43
N GLY A 174 -12.67 -2.89 1.91
CA GLY A 174 -12.10 -4.04 1.25
C GLY A 174 -11.27 -4.91 2.20
N VAL A 175 -10.55 -5.82 1.61
CA VAL A 175 -9.72 -6.78 2.34
C VAL A 175 -8.30 -6.81 1.78
N SER A 176 -7.39 -7.41 2.53
CA SER A 176 -6.04 -7.68 2.09
C SER A 176 -5.61 -9.08 2.52
N ASN A 177 -4.91 -9.78 1.62
CA ASN A 177 -4.39 -11.13 1.85
C ASN A 177 -5.47 -12.24 1.98
N PHE A 178 -6.66 -12.01 1.44
CA PHE A 178 -7.71 -13.02 1.40
C PHE A 178 -7.55 -13.92 0.18
N ASN A 179 -7.70 -15.23 0.37
CA ASN A 179 -7.79 -16.20 -0.71
C ASN A 179 -9.24 -16.37 -1.21
N GLN A 180 -9.45 -17.27 -2.19
CA GLN A 180 -10.77 -17.49 -2.79
C GLN A 180 -11.81 -17.99 -1.77
N ASP A 181 -11.43 -18.95 -0.90
CA ASP A 181 -12.36 -19.52 0.09
C ASP A 181 -12.76 -18.47 1.14
N GLU A 182 -11.80 -17.67 1.60
CA GLU A 182 -12.02 -16.58 2.56
C GLU A 182 -12.90 -15.48 1.95
N LEU A 183 -12.69 -15.15 0.67
CA LEU A 183 -13.54 -14.20 -0.05
C LEU A 183 -14.95 -14.77 -0.28
N ALA A 184 -15.08 -16.03 -0.67
CA ALA A 184 -16.38 -16.67 -0.85
C ALA A 184 -17.17 -16.71 0.47
N ALA A 185 -16.51 -17.07 1.58
CA ALA A 185 -17.12 -17.06 2.90
C ALA A 185 -17.57 -15.64 3.30
N LEU A 186 -16.74 -14.61 3.06
CA LEU A 186 -17.09 -13.22 3.34
C LEU A 186 -18.29 -12.76 2.50
N LEU A 187 -18.26 -13.04 1.20
CA LEU A 187 -19.33 -12.66 0.26
C LEU A 187 -20.67 -13.29 0.60
N SER A 188 -20.69 -14.47 1.27
CA SER A 188 -21.94 -15.13 1.68
C SER A 188 -22.69 -14.40 2.77
N THR A 189 -22.04 -13.49 3.52
CA THR A 189 -22.63 -12.75 4.64
C THR A 189 -22.59 -11.23 4.48
N ALA A 190 -21.77 -10.73 3.54
CA ALA A 190 -21.57 -9.30 3.32
C ALA A 190 -22.82 -8.66 2.69
N THR A 191 -23.23 -7.49 3.21
CA THR A 191 -24.24 -6.63 2.61
C THR A 191 -23.59 -5.68 1.59
N ILE A 192 -22.38 -5.20 1.89
CA ILE A 192 -21.53 -4.43 0.98
C ILE A 192 -20.35 -5.36 0.61
N ALA A 193 -20.24 -5.71 -0.66
CA ALA A 193 -19.12 -6.53 -1.14
C ALA A 193 -17.78 -5.78 -0.97
N PRO A 194 -16.65 -6.48 -0.72
CA PRO A 194 -15.34 -5.85 -0.72
C PRO A 194 -15.06 -5.19 -2.07
N ALA A 195 -14.69 -3.91 -2.06
CA ALA A 195 -14.35 -3.19 -3.28
C ALA A 195 -12.96 -3.56 -3.81
N VAL A 196 -12.05 -3.97 -2.92
CA VAL A 196 -10.65 -4.30 -3.22
C VAL A 196 -10.20 -5.52 -2.43
N ASN A 197 -9.40 -6.38 -3.06
CA ASN A 197 -8.50 -7.32 -2.38
C ASN A 197 -7.05 -6.92 -2.69
N GLN A 198 -6.30 -6.47 -1.67
CA GLN A 198 -4.89 -6.11 -1.81
C GLN A 198 -4.02 -7.31 -1.47
N ILE A 199 -3.24 -7.81 -2.44
CA ILE A 199 -2.45 -9.05 -2.31
C ILE A 199 -1.00 -8.85 -2.76
N GLU A 200 -0.09 -9.74 -2.35
CA GLU A 200 1.22 -9.81 -2.99
C GLU A 200 1.04 -10.25 -4.45
N LEU A 201 1.51 -9.42 -5.38
CA LEU A 201 1.40 -9.76 -6.78
C LEU A 201 2.53 -9.11 -7.59
N HIS A 202 3.26 -9.92 -8.33
CA HIS A 202 4.38 -9.54 -9.19
C HIS A 202 4.64 -10.64 -10.22
N PRO A 203 5.51 -10.44 -11.23
CA PRO A 203 5.76 -11.42 -12.29
C PRO A 203 6.12 -12.83 -11.81
N ARG A 204 6.81 -12.99 -10.67
CA ARG A 204 7.11 -14.31 -10.08
C ARG A 204 5.90 -14.96 -9.41
N LEU A 205 4.92 -14.16 -8.96
CA LEU A 205 3.72 -14.61 -8.26
C LEU A 205 2.48 -13.93 -8.88
N PRO A 206 2.05 -14.34 -10.06
CA PRO A 206 0.96 -13.68 -10.80
C PRO A 206 -0.44 -13.95 -10.25
N GLN A 207 -0.62 -14.92 -9.39
CA GLN A 207 -1.88 -15.29 -8.71
C GLN A 207 -3.10 -15.30 -9.66
N LYS A 208 -2.96 -15.92 -10.83
CA LYS A 208 -3.91 -15.83 -11.96
C LYS A 208 -5.35 -16.19 -11.55
N GLU A 209 -5.52 -17.30 -10.82
CA GLU A 209 -6.83 -17.80 -10.39
C GLU A 209 -7.49 -16.85 -9.38
N LEU A 210 -6.71 -16.33 -8.41
CA LEU A 210 -7.24 -15.40 -7.41
C LEU A 210 -7.61 -14.04 -8.04
N VAL A 211 -6.80 -13.54 -8.98
CA VAL A 211 -7.10 -12.31 -9.73
C VAL A 211 -8.37 -12.47 -10.54
N ALA A 212 -8.48 -13.56 -11.31
CA ALA A 212 -9.69 -13.86 -12.11
C ALA A 212 -10.93 -14.01 -11.23
N PHE A 213 -10.81 -14.67 -10.07
CA PHE A 213 -11.91 -14.79 -9.11
C PHE A 213 -12.33 -13.39 -8.60
N CYS A 214 -11.41 -12.56 -8.14
CA CYS A 214 -11.72 -11.22 -7.68
C CYS A 214 -12.44 -10.40 -8.76
N GLN A 215 -11.89 -10.37 -9.97
CA GLN A 215 -12.45 -9.63 -11.10
C GLN A 215 -13.86 -10.14 -11.48
N SER A 216 -14.09 -11.47 -11.44
CA SER A 216 -15.41 -12.06 -11.70
C SER A 216 -16.48 -11.67 -10.67
N LYS A 217 -16.06 -11.21 -9.48
CA LYS A 217 -16.92 -10.72 -8.40
C LYS A 217 -16.99 -9.18 -8.33
N GLY A 218 -16.40 -8.47 -9.29
CA GLY A 218 -16.32 -7.01 -9.28
C GLY A 218 -15.42 -6.44 -8.17
N ILE A 219 -14.50 -7.26 -7.67
CA ILE A 219 -13.49 -6.88 -6.65
C ILE A 219 -12.22 -6.48 -7.37
N ALA A 220 -11.81 -5.21 -7.25
CA ALA A 220 -10.55 -4.75 -7.80
C ALA A 220 -9.35 -5.38 -7.05
N VAL A 221 -8.25 -5.59 -7.76
CA VAL A 221 -7.03 -6.14 -7.16
C VAL A 221 -5.96 -5.06 -7.06
N THR A 222 -5.32 -4.97 -5.88
CA THR A 222 -4.15 -4.12 -5.67
C THR A 222 -2.93 -4.99 -5.38
N ALA A 223 -1.87 -4.81 -6.17
CA ALA A 223 -0.59 -5.47 -6.00
C ALA A 223 0.29 -4.73 -4.98
N TYR A 224 0.49 -5.31 -3.80
CA TYR A 224 1.60 -4.88 -2.97
C TYR A 224 2.89 -5.66 -3.32
N SER A 225 4.06 -5.10 -3.01
CA SER A 225 5.35 -5.61 -3.46
C SER A 225 5.41 -5.91 -4.97
N PRO A 226 4.90 -5.02 -5.86
CA PRO A 226 4.77 -5.32 -7.29
C PRO A 226 6.11 -5.54 -7.99
N LEU A 227 7.22 -5.19 -7.34
CA LEU A 227 8.60 -5.41 -7.79
C LEU A 227 9.29 -6.57 -7.05
N ALA A 228 8.54 -7.44 -6.34
CA ALA A 228 9.07 -8.56 -5.55
C ALA A 228 10.21 -8.13 -4.58
N ARG A 229 10.15 -6.91 -4.04
CA ARG A 229 11.24 -6.30 -3.22
C ARG A 229 12.61 -6.31 -3.92
N GLY A 230 12.65 -6.35 -5.24
CA GLY A 230 13.86 -6.49 -6.06
C GLY A 230 14.35 -7.93 -6.23
N SER A 231 13.73 -8.90 -5.57
CA SER A 231 14.18 -10.30 -5.57
C SER A 231 13.76 -11.04 -6.84
N GLY A 232 14.70 -11.27 -7.76
CA GLY A 232 14.51 -12.16 -8.91
C GLY A 232 13.49 -11.68 -9.97
N VAL A 233 12.95 -10.47 -9.85
CA VAL A 233 12.13 -9.83 -10.91
C VAL A 233 12.99 -8.85 -11.70
N LEU A 234 13.65 -7.92 -11.01
CA LEU A 234 14.36 -6.84 -11.68
C LEU A 234 15.58 -7.32 -12.49
N ASP A 235 16.20 -8.41 -12.05
CA ASP A 235 17.41 -8.99 -12.68
C ASP A 235 17.07 -10.19 -13.60
N HIS A 236 15.78 -10.51 -13.80
CA HIS A 236 15.39 -11.64 -14.63
C HIS A 236 15.62 -11.35 -16.13
N PRO A 237 16.25 -12.27 -16.90
CA PRO A 237 16.55 -12.04 -18.32
C PRO A 237 15.31 -11.68 -19.15
N ALA A 238 14.17 -12.31 -18.90
CA ALA A 238 12.93 -12.01 -19.61
C ALA A 238 12.40 -10.58 -19.30
N MET A 239 12.61 -10.07 -18.08
CA MET A 239 12.29 -8.68 -17.76
C MET A 239 13.25 -7.70 -18.45
N ALA A 240 14.55 -8.04 -18.53
CA ALA A 240 15.53 -7.25 -19.25
C ALA A 240 15.24 -7.19 -20.76
N GLU A 241 14.74 -8.29 -21.34
CA GLU A 241 14.28 -8.35 -22.74
C GLU A 241 13.15 -7.35 -23.01
N VAL A 242 12.10 -7.35 -22.16
CA VAL A 242 10.99 -6.40 -22.29
C VAL A 242 11.47 -4.97 -22.09
N ALA A 243 12.27 -4.71 -21.07
CA ALA A 243 12.80 -3.39 -20.75
C ALA A 243 13.61 -2.82 -21.93
N ALA A 244 14.51 -3.62 -22.52
CA ALA A 244 15.31 -3.22 -23.67
C ALA A 244 14.44 -2.94 -24.91
N ARG A 245 13.46 -3.80 -25.20
CA ARG A 245 12.54 -3.62 -26.33
C ARG A 245 11.72 -2.33 -26.24
N ARG A 246 11.30 -1.96 -25.01
CA ARG A 246 10.46 -0.79 -24.76
C ARG A 246 11.24 0.48 -24.37
N GLY A 247 12.57 0.38 -24.20
CA GLY A 247 13.41 1.52 -23.80
C GLY A 247 13.13 2.01 -22.37
N VAL A 248 12.74 1.10 -21.46
CA VAL A 248 12.35 1.42 -20.09
C VAL A 248 13.14 0.56 -19.09
N SER A 249 12.98 0.82 -17.78
CA SER A 249 13.55 -0.04 -16.74
C SER A 249 12.72 -1.32 -16.54
N THR A 250 13.35 -2.36 -16.00
CA THR A 250 12.66 -3.60 -15.60
C THR A 250 11.58 -3.34 -14.55
N ALA A 251 11.77 -2.33 -13.69
CA ALA A 251 10.76 -1.91 -12.72
C ALA A 251 9.52 -1.34 -13.42
N GLN A 252 9.69 -0.45 -14.39
CA GLN A 252 8.56 0.09 -15.19
C GLN A 252 7.83 -1.01 -15.94
N ALA A 253 8.56 -1.95 -16.55
CA ALA A 253 7.95 -3.10 -17.23
C ALA A 253 7.13 -3.98 -16.26
N ALA A 254 7.65 -4.28 -15.06
CA ALA A 254 6.92 -5.06 -14.04
C ALA A 254 5.65 -4.35 -13.52
N LEU A 255 5.72 -3.03 -13.32
CA LEU A 255 4.56 -2.23 -12.94
C LEU A 255 3.53 -2.17 -14.08
N ARG A 256 3.97 -1.94 -15.32
CA ARG A 256 3.09 -1.92 -16.48
C ARG A 256 2.36 -3.25 -16.68
N TRP A 257 3.05 -4.38 -16.55
CA TRP A 257 2.44 -5.71 -16.65
C TRP A 257 1.27 -5.90 -15.67
N ASN A 258 1.36 -5.38 -14.45
CA ASN A 258 0.25 -5.41 -13.51
C ASN A 258 -0.94 -4.59 -14.02
N VAL A 259 -0.68 -3.38 -14.49
CA VAL A 259 -1.74 -2.43 -14.90
C VAL A 259 -2.45 -2.90 -16.16
N GLU A 260 -1.76 -3.61 -17.06
CA GLU A 260 -2.37 -4.25 -18.25
C GLU A 260 -3.33 -5.40 -17.89
N ARG A 261 -3.32 -5.84 -16.65
CA ARG A 261 -4.22 -6.86 -16.09
C ARG A 261 -5.30 -6.23 -15.21
N ASP A 262 -5.52 -4.92 -15.30
CA ASP A 262 -6.42 -4.16 -14.44
C ASP A 262 -6.08 -4.28 -12.94
N VAL A 263 -4.79 -4.41 -12.62
CA VAL A 263 -4.28 -4.51 -11.26
C VAL A 263 -3.62 -3.20 -10.84
N VAL A 264 -4.10 -2.61 -9.75
CA VAL A 264 -3.52 -1.40 -9.15
C VAL A 264 -2.15 -1.73 -8.54
N VAL A 265 -1.17 -0.85 -8.69
CA VAL A 265 0.17 -1.05 -8.13
C VAL A 265 0.52 0.01 -7.09
N ILE A 266 1.15 -0.40 -6.00
CA ILE A 266 1.59 0.48 -4.92
C ILE A 266 3.07 0.26 -4.60
N PRO A 267 3.99 0.52 -5.56
CA PRO A 267 5.41 0.41 -5.31
C PRO A 267 5.84 1.39 -4.20
N LYS A 268 6.66 0.90 -3.27
CA LYS A 268 7.28 1.73 -2.23
C LYS A 268 8.63 2.25 -2.71
N SER A 269 8.83 3.54 -2.63
CA SER A 269 10.15 4.17 -2.76
C SER A 269 10.25 5.41 -1.87
N VAL A 270 11.48 5.73 -1.45
CA VAL A 270 11.81 7.00 -0.78
C VAL A 270 12.84 7.80 -1.60
N THR A 271 13.19 7.32 -2.78
CA THR A 271 14.13 7.96 -3.71
C THR A 271 13.33 8.72 -4.77
N PRO A 272 13.44 10.06 -4.86
CA PRO A 272 12.61 10.88 -5.77
C PRO A 272 12.67 10.41 -7.24
N SER A 273 13.85 10.06 -7.76
CA SER A 273 13.98 9.56 -9.13
C SER A 273 13.25 8.23 -9.38
N ARG A 274 13.23 7.32 -8.38
CA ARG A 274 12.47 6.07 -8.48
C ARG A 274 10.96 6.31 -8.34
N ILE A 275 10.55 7.26 -7.50
CA ILE A 275 9.14 7.67 -7.40
C ILE A 275 8.67 8.18 -8.75
N ALA A 276 9.43 9.06 -9.40
CA ALA A 276 9.12 9.57 -10.73
C ALA A 276 9.04 8.46 -11.78
N ALA A 277 10.05 7.58 -11.85
CA ALA A 277 10.08 6.47 -12.80
C ALA A 277 8.93 5.47 -12.61
N ASN A 278 8.54 5.19 -11.36
CA ASN A 278 7.42 4.28 -11.07
C ASN A 278 6.05 4.86 -11.49
N ALA A 279 5.91 6.17 -11.64
CA ALA A 279 4.70 6.81 -12.18
C ALA A 279 4.67 6.79 -13.70
N ASP A 280 5.83 6.81 -14.35
CA ASP A 280 5.98 6.90 -15.81
C ASP A 280 5.94 5.50 -16.45
N ILE A 281 4.79 4.84 -16.32
CA ILE A 281 4.56 3.49 -16.87
C ILE A 281 3.53 3.46 -18.00
N PHE A 282 3.01 4.60 -18.38
CA PHE A 282 2.00 4.72 -19.43
C PHE A 282 2.53 5.33 -20.75
N ALA A 283 3.79 5.76 -20.76
CA ALA A 283 4.41 6.43 -21.91
C ALA A 283 4.86 5.48 -23.02
N PHE A 284 4.80 4.16 -22.82
CA PHE A 284 5.20 3.15 -23.79
C PHE A 284 4.07 2.16 -24.08
N GLU A 285 4.10 1.56 -25.25
CA GLU A 285 3.16 0.53 -25.65
C GLU A 285 3.48 -0.81 -24.95
N TRP A 286 2.43 -1.64 -24.78
CA TRP A 286 2.52 -3.00 -24.27
C TRP A 286 1.78 -3.93 -25.23
N ASP A 287 2.39 -5.06 -25.58
CA ASP A 287 1.79 -6.04 -26.48
C ASP A 287 1.84 -7.48 -25.91
N GLU A 288 1.33 -8.43 -26.69
CA GLU A 288 1.26 -9.83 -26.31
C GLU A 288 2.67 -10.45 -26.11
N ARG A 289 3.66 -10.02 -26.89
CA ARG A 289 5.06 -10.49 -26.75
C ARG A 289 5.67 -10.09 -25.41
N ASP A 290 5.29 -8.92 -24.89
CA ASP A 290 5.71 -8.48 -23.55
C ASP A 290 5.07 -9.37 -22.48
N THR A 291 3.78 -9.66 -22.62
CA THR A 291 3.05 -10.54 -21.72
C THR A 291 3.61 -11.96 -21.71
N GLU A 292 3.91 -12.54 -22.89
CA GLU A 292 4.55 -13.85 -23.05
C GLU A 292 5.96 -13.88 -22.42
N ALA A 293 6.74 -12.80 -22.64
CA ALA A 293 8.06 -12.68 -22.05
C ALA A 293 8.00 -12.68 -20.51
N VAL A 294 7.10 -11.88 -19.94
CA VAL A 294 6.92 -11.80 -18.48
C VAL A 294 6.40 -13.12 -17.91
N ALA A 295 5.60 -13.90 -18.65
CA ALA A 295 5.12 -15.22 -18.17
C ALA A 295 6.27 -16.19 -17.86
N ARG A 296 7.46 -16.02 -18.46
CA ARG A 296 8.66 -16.83 -18.17
C ARG A 296 9.31 -16.51 -16.81
N VAL A 297 8.86 -15.46 -16.13
CA VAL A 297 9.36 -15.05 -14.80
C VAL A 297 8.66 -15.81 -13.67
N GLU A 298 7.50 -16.41 -13.96
CA GLU A 298 6.66 -17.08 -12.99
C GLU A 298 7.36 -18.32 -12.38
N ASP A 299 7.49 -18.34 -11.06
CA ASP A 299 8.02 -19.47 -10.29
C ASP A 299 7.21 -19.77 -9.02
N GLY A 300 6.14 -19.01 -8.77
CA GLY A 300 5.26 -19.16 -7.62
C GLY A 300 5.87 -18.72 -6.29
N VAL A 301 7.04 -18.05 -6.31
CA VAL A 301 7.76 -17.66 -5.10
C VAL A 301 7.21 -16.34 -4.56
N SER A 302 6.64 -16.39 -3.36
CA SER A 302 6.29 -15.22 -2.57
C SER A 302 7.52 -14.62 -1.88
N THR A 303 7.61 -13.30 -1.85
CA THR A 303 8.62 -12.53 -1.11
C THR A 303 8.10 -12.02 0.23
N ALA A 304 6.78 -12.09 0.45
CA ALA A 304 6.17 -11.78 1.73
C ALA A 304 6.35 -12.97 2.67
N THR A 305 7.37 -12.90 3.52
CA THR A 305 7.49 -13.80 4.66
C THR A 305 6.48 -13.41 5.72
N SER A 306 5.20 -13.68 5.48
CA SER A 306 4.18 -13.44 6.51
C SER A 306 3.88 -14.73 7.26
N PRO A 307 4.19 -14.79 8.56
CA PRO A 307 3.78 -15.92 9.40
C PRO A 307 2.26 -15.94 9.66
N TRP A 308 1.52 -14.97 9.12
CA TRP A 308 0.10 -14.77 9.37
C TRP A 308 -0.82 -15.33 8.30
N SER A 309 -0.32 -15.71 7.14
CA SER A 309 -1.12 -16.35 6.11
C SER A 309 -1.64 -17.70 6.61
N THR A 310 -2.95 -17.86 6.71
CA THR A 310 -3.60 -19.11 7.11
C THR A 310 -3.82 -20.05 5.94
N SER A 311 -3.65 -19.56 4.71
CA SER A 311 -4.03 -20.23 3.47
C SER A 311 -2.96 -20.08 2.37
N GLY A 312 -2.89 -21.08 1.51
CA GLY A 312 -1.90 -21.18 0.42
C GLY A 312 -0.61 -21.93 0.82
N PRO A 313 0.36 -22.08 -0.10
CA PRO A 313 1.61 -22.83 0.15
C PRO A 313 2.40 -22.32 1.35
N ILE A 314 2.24 -21.03 1.67
CA ILE A 314 2.87 -20.37 2.81
C ILE A 314 2.07 -20.64 4.10
N GLY A 315 0.73 -20.61 4.06
CA GLY A 315 -0.13 -20.84 5.22
C GLY A 315 0.02 -22.24 5.80
N ALA A 316 0.12 -23.26 4.97
CA ALA A 316 0.35 -24.64 5.39
C ALA A 316 1.73 -24.81 6.06
N ARG A 317 2.78 -24.14 5.58
CA ARG A 317 4.11 -24.11 6.21
C ARG A 317 4.13 -23.35 7.53
N ASN A 318 3.38 -22.26 7.64
CA ASN A 318 3.43 -21.37 8.79
C ASN A 318 2.60 -21.84 9.99
N ARG A 319 1.70 -22.83 9.81
CA ARG A 319 0.96 -23.45 10.93
C ARG A 319 1.92 -24.03 11.99
N TRP A 320 3.11 -24.47 11.58
CA TRP A 320 4.16 -25.00 12.47
C TRP A 320 5.13 -23.92 12.99
N ILE A 321 5.27 -22.80 12.27
CA ILE A 321 6.20 -21.72 12.62
C ILE A 321 5.62 -20.80 13.70
N LYS A 322 4.28 -20.59 13.71
CA LYS A 322 3.59 -19.75 14.70
C LYS A 322 3.92 -20.14 16.16
N PRO A 323 3.82 -21.43 16.57
CA PRO A 323 4.23 -21.86 17.91
C PRO A 323 5.70 -21.65 18.19
N ILE A 324 6.57 -21.85 17.19
CA ILE A 324 8.02 -21.69 17.31
C ILE A 324 8.38 -20.21 17.53
N ILE A 325 7.78 -19.30 16.77
CA ILE A 325 7.99 -17.86 16.93
C ILE A 325 7.46 -17.40 18.29
N GLN A 326 6.30 -17.89 18.74
CA GLN A 326 5.78 -17.62 20.07
C GLN A 326 6.72 -18.14 21.18
N LEU A 327 7.31 -19.32 20.98
CA LEU A 327 8.23 -19.93 21.94
C LEU A 327 9.61 -19.20 21.97
N LEU A 328 10.09 -18.74 20.84
CA LEU A 328 11.40 -18.04 20.72
C LEU A 328 11.34 -16.58 21.18
N LEU A 329 10.21 -15.90 20.98
CA LEU A 329 10.05 -14.51 21.40
C LEU A 329 9.60 -14.39 22.86
N TRP A 330 8.94 -15.41 23.43
CA TRP A 330 8.49 -15.41 24.83
C TRP A 330 9.60 -15.14 25.85
N PRO A 331 10.80 -15.78 25.77
CA PRO A 331 11.87 -15.48 26.70
C PRO A 331 12.42 -14.06 26.58
N VAL A 332 12.42 -13.48 25.36
CA VAL A 332 12.90 -12.11 25.12
C VAL A 332 11.97 -11.10 25.81
N PHE A 333 10.67 -11.34 25.81
CA PHE A 333 9.70 -10.50 26.53
C PHE A 333 9.79 -10.66 28.06
N LEU A 334 10.10 -11.87 28.53
CA LEU A 334 10.26 -12.14 29.97
C LEU A 334 11.55 -11.51 30.53
N VAL A 335 12.67 -11.60 29.80
CA VAL A 335 13.98 -11.08 30.22
C VAL A 335 14.06 -9.56 30.08
N ALA A 336 13.46 -9.00 29.04
CA ALA A 336 13.49 -7.55 28.79
C ALA A 336 12.57 -6.76 29.73
N ARG A 337 11.70 -7.41 30.53
CA ARG A 337 10.63 -6.77 31.33
C ARG A 337 9.87 -5.69 30.54
N VAL A 338 9.67 -5.93 29.24
CA VAL A 338 8.99 -5.00 28.37
C VAL A 338 7.52 -5.03 28.72
N ASP A 339 7.06 -4.01 29.40
CA ASP A 339 5.64 -3.81 29.69
C ASP A 339 4.96 -3.33 28.41
N VAL A 340 4.46 -4.29 27.63
CA VAL A 340 3.78 -4.04 26.35
C VAL A 340 2.56 -3.13 26.54
N GLN A 341 1.96 -3.10 27.73
CA GLN A 341 0.85 -2.20 28.03
C GLN A 341 1.30 -0.74 28.17
N LYS A 342 2.53 -0.52 28.66
CA LYS A 342 3.10 0.84 28.80
C LYS A 342 3.76 1.37 27.54
N MET A 343 4.25 0.51 26.64
CA MET A 343 4.88 0.96 25.40
C MET A 343 3.93 1.61 24.39
N GLY A 344 2.64 1.40 24.53
CA GLY A 344 1.66 1.82 23.55
C GLY A 344 1.86 1.10 22.20
N ARG A 345 0.83 1.12 21.35
CA ARG A 345 0.81 0.43 20.05
C ARG A 345 1.96 0.83 19.11
N LYS A 346 2.29 2.13 19.07
CA LYS A 346 3.36 2.68 18.20
C LYS A 346 4.75 2.18 18.60
N GLY A 347 5.02 2.08 19.92
CA GLY A 347 6.30 1.59 20.44
C GLY A 347 6.53 0.10 20.16
N PHE A 348 5.49 -0.72 20.37
CA PHE A 348 5.56 -2.17 20.14
C PHE A 348 5.77 -2.53 18.66
N LEU A 349 4.99 -1.97 17.76
CA LEU A 349 5.13 -2.24 16.33
C LEU A 349 6.49 -1.76 15.80
N SER A 350 6.95 -0.58 16.23
CA SER A 350 8.28 -0.07 15.89
C SER A 350 9.41 -0.99 16.37
N TRP A 351 9.32 -1.48 17.61
CA TRP A 351 10.31 -2.39 18.17
C TRP A 351 10.32 -3.75 17.46
N ALA A 352 9.15 -4.35 17.23
CA ALA A 352 9.02 -5.63 16.54
C ALA A 352 9.57 -5.62 15.10
N TRP A 353 9.60 -4.44 14.45
CA TRP A 353 10.12 -4.27 13.09
C TRP A 353 11.57 -3.77 13.05
N SER A 354 12.11 -3.18 14.11
CA SER A 354 13.51 -2.75 14.21
C SER A 354 14.46 -3.83 14.72
N ALA A 355 13.95 -4.94 15.23
CA ALA A 355 14.72 -6.07 15.74
C ALA A 355 15.16 -7.07 14.63
N LYS A 356 15.21 -6.60 13.36
CA LYS A 356 15.78 -7.37 12.23
C LYS A 356 17.08 -6.77 11.77
#